data_36697d47312bddb4fc0b73af436a5425
#
_entry.id   36697d47312bddb4fc0b73af436a5425
#
_cell.length_a   1.000
_cell.length_b   1.000
_cell.length_c   1.000
_cell.angle_alpha   90.00
_cell.angle_beta   90.00
_cell.angle_gamma   90.00
#
_symmetry.space_group_name_H-M   'P 1'
#
loop_
_entity.id
_entity.type
_entity.pdbx_description
1 polymer ?
#
loop_
_entity_poly.entity_id
_entity_poly.type
_entity_poly.pdbx_seq_one_letter_code
_entity_poly.pdbx_strand_id
1 'polypeptide(L)'
;MTLSELTSRLRGGLIVSCQALPGEPLFGADIMARLAIAAAAGGAVGIRANSPVDIAAIRAATPLPIIGLWKVEMAGFEVYITPTVIEANAVSEAGADIIALDATHRPHPEGTAADVIQLARAATGKPILADISTYDEALAAQDAGAEFISTTMSGYTPYSPQTSAPDLDLVRRLAAVLTVPLIAEGRIATPEQARAALDAGAWAVVVGGAITRPQQITTRFAAALENR
;
A
#
# COMPACT_ATOMS: atom_id res chain seq x y z
N MET A 1 -4.68 9.24 -15.43
CA MET A 1 -4.22 10.44 -14.68
C MET A 1 -2.72 10.61 -14.88
N THR A 2 -2.22 11.85 -14.94
CA THR A 2 -0.79 12.15 -14.96
C THR A 2 -0.18 11.97 -13.55
N LEU A 3 1.15 11.82 -13.46
CA LEU A 3 1.83 11.74 -12.16
C LEU A 3 1.56 12.98 -11.27
N SER A 4 1.56 14.16 -11.87
CA SER A 4 1.25 15.41 -11.15
C SER A 4 -0.17 15.45 -10.58
N GLU A 5 -1.16 14.96 -11.35
CA GLU A 5 -2.55 14.86 -10.87
C GLU A 5 -2.69 13.84 -9.75
N LEU A 6 -2.04 12.67 -9.85
CA LEU A 6 -2.02 11.65 -8.81
C LEU A 6 -1.40 12.18 -7.52
N THR A 7 -0.21 12.78 -7.63
CA THR A 7 0.49 13.37 -6.49
C THR A 7 -0.34 14.44 -5.80
N SER A 8 -0.98 15.33 -6.58
CA SER A 8 -1.83 16.40 -6.02
C SER A 8 -3.09 15.85 -5.34
N ARG A 9 -3.76 14.88 -5.94
CA ARG A 9 -5.00 14.29 -5.38
C ARG A 9 -4.78 13.54 -4.08
N LEU A 10 -3.63 12.86 -3.95
CA LEU A 10 -3.33 12.06 -2.75
C LEU A 10 -2.83 12.92 -1.58
N ARG A 11 -2.39 14.16 -1.82
CA ARG A 11 -1.73 15.00 -0.83
C ARG A 11 -2.58 15.28 0.40
N GLY A 12 -2.03 14.96 1.58
CA GLY A 12 -2.67 15.19 2.88
C GLY A 12 -3.91 14.33 3.14
N GLY A 13 -4.19 13.35 2.26
CA GLY A 13 -5.41 12.58 2.29
C GLY A 13 -5.27 11.16 2.84
N LEU A 14 -6.43 10.55 3.08
CA LEU A 14 -6.58 9.17 3.48
C LEU A 14 -6.78 8.28 2.24
N ILE A 15 -5.94 7.28 2.10
CA ILE A 15 -6.09 6.17 1.16
C ILE A 15 -6.64 4.98 1.95
N VAL A 16 -7.73 4.38 1.50
CA VAL A 16 -8.30 3.21 2.18
C VAL A 16 -7.85 1.94 1.46
N SER A 17 -7.24 1.03 2.22
CA SER A 17 -6.85 -0.29 1.72
C SER A 17 -8.05 -1.24 1.74
N CYS A 18 -8.65 -1.46 0.57
CA CYS A 18 -9.75 -2.40 0.33
C CYS A 18 -9.16 -3.72 -0.17
N GLN A 19 -8.79 -4.60 0.76
CA GLN A 19 -8.16 -5.88 0.46
C GLN A 19 -8.73 -6.95 1.39
N ALA A 20 -9.13 -8.08 0.82
CA ALA A 20 -9.43 -9.31 1.54
C ALA A 20 -8.79 -10.50 0.82
N LEU A 21 -8.28 -11.46 1.57
CA LEU A 21 -7.66 -12.67 1.03
C LEU A 21 -8.67 -13.84 1.01
N PRO A 22 -8.44 -14.86 0.20
CA PRO A 22 -9.25 -16.08 0.23
C PRO A 22 -9.38 -16.60 1.66
N GLY A 23 -10.62 -16.92 2.09
CA GLY A 23 -10.95 -17.33 3.44
C GLY A 23 -11.29 -16.21 4.42
N GLU A 24 -11.06 -14.94 4.09
CA GLU A 24 -11.57 -13.83 4.90
C GLU A 24 -13.07 -13.59 4.65
N PRO A 25 -13.86 -13.17 5.68
CA PRO A 25 -15.31 -13.01 5.57
C PRO A 25 -15.78 -12.04 4.47
N LEU A 26 -14.96 -11.04 4.14
CA LEU A 26 -15.27 -10.03 3.14
C LEU A 26 -14.53 -10.27 1.81
N PHE A 27 -14.05 -11.49 1.55
CA PHE A 27 -13.43 -11.82 0.27
C PHE A 27 -14.43 -11.76 -0.89
N GLY A 28 -14.06 -11.05 -1.95
CA GLY A 28 -14.81 -10.97 -3.20
C GLY A 28 -14.83 -9.57 -3.81
N ALA A 29 -14.72 -9.51 -5.12
CA ALA A 29 -14.56 -8.27 -5.87
C ALA A 29 -15.76 -7.30 -5.73
N ASP A 30 -16.98 -7.83 -5.69
CA ASP A 30 -18.20 -7.04 -5.44
C ASP A 30 -18.17 -6.39 -4.05
N ILE A 31 -17.66 -7.10 -3.04
CA ILE A 31 -17.51 -6.59 -1.68
C ILE A 31 -16.43 -5.51 -1.65
N MET A 32 -15.29 -5.72 -2.31
CA MET A 32 -14.22 -4.72 -2.38
C MET A 32 -14.69 -3.45 -3.10
N ALA A 33 -15.48 -3.57 -4.16
CA ALA A 33 -16.09 -2.43 -4.85
C ALA A 33 -17.03 -1.63 -3.93
N ARG A 34 -17.88 -2.30 -3.12
CA ARG A 34 -18.75 -1.65 -2.13
C ARG A 34 -17.96 -0.96 -1.02
N LEU A 35 -16.88 -1.56 -0.53
CA LEU A 35 -15.97 -0.94 0.43
C LEU A 35 -15.31 0.32 -0.15
N ALA A 36 -14.91 0.30 -1.42
CA ALA A 36 -14.33 1.45 -2.10
C ALA A 36 -15.36 2.60 -2.25
N ILE A 37 -16.63 2.30 -2.58
CA ILE A 37 -17.72 3.29 -2.60
C ILE A 37 -17.91 3.91 -1.21
N ALA A 38 -17.96 3.08 -0.17
CA ALA A 38 -18.12 3.56 1.20
C ALA A 38 -16.93 4.41 1.65
N ALA A 39 -15.71 4.01 1.30
CA ALA A 39 -14.50 4.79 1.57
C ALA A 39 -14.53 6.16 0.87
N ALA A 40 -14.93 6.19 -0.41
CA ALA A 40 -15.09 7.43 -1.17
C ALA A 40 -16.13 8.36 -0.53
N ALA A 41 -17.28 7.83 -0.12
CA ALA A 41 -18.32 8.58 0.58
C ALA A 41 -17.85 9.12 1.94
N GLY A 42 -16.92 8.39 2.60
CA GLY A 42 -16.26 8.81 3.84
C GLY A 42 -15.13 9.81 3.66
N GLY A 43 -14.80 10.22 2.44
CA GLY A 43 -13.78 11.22 2.16
C GLY A 43 -12.38 10.66 1.86
N ALA A 44 -12.26 9.37 1.53
CA ALA A 44 -11.00 8.82 1.02
C ALA A 44 -10.63 9.50 -0.31
N VAL A 45 -9.33 9.78 -0.49
CA VAL A 45 -8.79 10.39 -1.72
C VAL A 45 -8.21 9.37 -2.69
N GLY A 46 -8.06 8.13 -2.27
CA GLY A 46 -7.55 7.01 -3.07
C GLY A 46 -7.90 5.66 -2.45
N ILE A 47 -7.77 4.62 -3.24
CA ILE A 47 -7.98 3.23 -2.82
C ILE A 47 -6.70 2.43 -3.07
N ARG A 48 -6.30 1.59 -2.12
CA ARG A 48 -5.29 0.57 -2.33
C ARG A 48 -5.99 -0.79 -2.45
N ALA A 49 -5.74 -1.53 -3.53
CA ALA A 49 -6.47 -2.73 -3.89
C ALA A 49 -5.55 -3.88 -4.29
N ASN A 50 -5.95 -5.12 -3.95
CA ASN A 50 -5.22 -6.33 -4.28
C ASN A 50 -5.97 -7.13 -5.35
N SER A 51 -5.24 -7.69 -6.28
CA SER A 51 -5.67 -8.55 -7.39
C SER A 51 -6.32 -7.81 -8.58
N PRO A 52 -6.08 -8.28 -9.81
CA PRO A 52 -6.70 -7.70 -11.00
C PRO A 52 -8.24 -7.69 -10.96
N VAL A 53 -8.85 -8.73 -10.38
CA VAL A 53 -10.33 -8.85 -10.32
C VAL A 53 -10.91 -7.79 -9.40
N ASP A 54 -10.33 -7.57 -8.22
CA ASP A 54 -10.78 -6.54 -7.29
C ASP A 54 -10.54 -5.14 -7.84
N ILE A 55 -9.36 -4.92 -8.46
CA ILE A 55 -9.00 -3.63 -9.07
C ILE A 55 -10.00 -3.26 -10.17
N ALA A 56 -10.35 -4.19 -11.06
CA ALA A 56 -11.32 -3.95 -12.12
C ALA A 56 -12.72 -3.61 -11.58
N ALA A 57 -13.17 -4.32 -10.54
CA ALA A 57 -14.45 -4.04 -9.89
C ALA A 57 -14.48 -2.68 -9.19
N ILE A 58 -13.39 -2.33 -8.48
CA ILE A 58 -13.23 -1.02 -7.83
C ILE A 58 -13.16 0.10 -8.87
N ARG A 59 -12.43 -0.09 -9.98
CA ARG A 59 -12.35 0.88 -11.06
C ARG A 59 -13.71 1.18 -11.68
N ALA A 60 -14.54 0.16 -11.85
CA ALA A 60 -15.90 0.34 -12.33
C ALA A 60 -16.81 1.10 -11.33
N ALA A 61 -16.48 1.07 -10.04
CA ALA A 61 -17.31 1.60 -8.96
C ALA A 61 -16.91 3.02 -8.50
N THR A 62 -15.66 3.47 -8.75
CA THR A 62 -15.19 4.77 -8.26
C THR A 62 -14.16 5.41 -9.21
N PRO A 63 -14.18 6.77 -9.35
CA PRO A 63 -13.17 7.51 -10.11
C PRO A 63 -11.90 7.83 -9.29
N LEU A 64 -11.80 7.38 -8.03
CA LEU A 64 -10.64 7.65 -7.19
C LEU A 64 -9.36 7.03 -7.78
N PRO A 65 -8.18 7.61 -7.50
CA PRO A 65 -6.90 6.96 -7.76
C PRO A 65 -6.85 5.56 -7.14
N ILE A 66 -6.37 4.57 -7.88
CA ILE A 66 -6.17 3.20 -7.40
C ILE A 66 -4.68 2.89 -7.37
N ILE A 67 -4.17 2.60 -6.17
CA ILE A 67 -2.88 1.96 -5.96
C ILE A 67 -3.15 0.45 -6.00
N GLY A 68 -2.80 -0.18 -7.11
CA GLY A 68 -3.02 -1.60 -7.34
C GLY A 68 -1.79 -2.43 -7.02
N LEU A 69 -2.03 -3.62 -6.52
CA LEU A 69 -1.03 -4.65 -6.31
C LEU A 69 -1.64 -6.04 -6.55
N TRP A 70 -0.79 -7.04 -6.66
CA TRP A 70 -1.25 -8.44 -6.67
C TRP A 70 -0.36 -9.29 -5.78
N LYS A 71 -0.95 -9.80 -4.69
CA LYS A 71 -0.25 -10.70 -3.77
C LYS A 71 -0.23 -12.11 -4.34
N VAL A 72 0.96 -12.56 -4.70
CA VAL A 72 1.22 -13.90 -5.25
C VAL A 72 2.39 -14.53 -4.50
N GLU A 73 2.16 -15.68 -3.90
CA GLU A 73 3.23 -16.48 -3.29
C GLU A 73 4.01 -17.22 -4.36
N MET A 74 5.32 -17.10 -4.35
CA MET A 74 6.23 -17.76 -5.27
C MET A 74 7.18 -18.69 -4.53
N ALA A 75 7.28 -19.93 -4.98
CA ALA A 75 8.17 -20.91 -4.35
C ALA A 75 9.62 -20.43 -4.34
N GLY A 76 10.23 -20.43 -3.17
CA GLY A 76 11.62 -19.99 -2.96
C GLY A 76 11.81 -18.50 -2.72
N PHE A 77 10.74 -17.69 -2.70
CA PHE A 77 10.79 -16.25 -2.44
C PHE A 77 9.85 -15.85 -1.31
N GLU A 78 10.30 -14.88 -0.49
CA GLU A 78 9.48 -14.32 0.58
C GLU A 78 8.73 -13.05 0.15
N VAL A 79 9.13 -12.44 -0.96
CA VAL A 79 8.42 -11.31 -1.56
C VAL A 79 7.14 -11.81 -2.21
N TYR A 80 6.04 -11.08 -1.98
CA TYR A 80 4.72 -11.51 -2.46
C TYR A 80 3.86 -10.37 -3.01
N ILE A 81 4.27 -9.11 -2.86
CA ILE A 81 3.52 -7.96 -3.37
C ILE A 81 4.02 -7.65 -4.79
N THR A 82 3.23 -8.01 -5.79
CA THR A 82 3.53 -7.78 -7.22
C THR A 82 4.97 -8.21 -7.54
N PRO A 83 5.30 -9.50 -7.35
CA PRO A 83 6.70 -9.96 -7.30
C PRO A 83 7.41 -9.93 -8.65
N THR A 84 6.67 -9.86 -9.78
CA THR A 84 7.24 -9.84 -11.14
C THR A 84 6.52 -8.86 -12.06
N VAL A 85 7.08 -8.64 -13.24
CA VAL A 85 6.48 -7.84 -14.31
C VAL A 85 5.14 -8.40 -14.80
N ILE A 86 4.91 -9.70 -14.64
CA ILE A 86 3.64 -10.35 -15.03
C ILE A 86 2.50 -9.81 -14.17
N GLU A 87 2.67 -9.80 -12.85
CA GLU A 87 1.69 -9.26 -11.93
C GLU A 87 1.52 -7.75 -12.11
N ALA A 88 2.60 -7.03 -12.37
CA ALA A 88 2.57 -5.59 -12.62
C ALA A 88 1.72 -5.26 -13.87
N ASN A 89 1.89 -5.99 -14.97
CA ASN A 89 1.07 -5.83 -16.16
C ASN A 89 -0.41 -6.13 -15.89
N ALA A 90 -0.71 -7.25 -15.24
CA ALA A 90 -2.09 -7.62 -14.92
C ALA A 90 -2.80 -6.57 -14.05
N VAL A 91 -2.09 -6.01 -13.08
CA VAL A 91 -2.58 -4.92 -12.22
C VAL A 91 -2.83 -3.64 -13.03
N SER A 92 -1.92 -3.30 -13.95
CA SER A 92 -2.05 -2.14 -14.84
C SER A 92 -3.25 -2.28 -15.78
N GLU A 93 -3.41 -3.43 -16.42
CA GLU A 93 -4.52 -3.74 -17.34
C GLU A 93 -5.87 -3.72 -16.63
N ALA A 94 -5.92 -4.13 -15.37
CA ALA A 94 -7.12 -4.07 -14.54
C ALA A 94 -7.56 -2.64 -14.17
N GLY A 95 -6.72 -1.63 -14.43
CA GLY A 95 -7.07 -0.22 -14.26
C GLY A 95 -6.45 0.47 -13.06
N ALA A 96 -5.36 -0.06 -12.48
CA ALA A 96 -4.57 0.67 -11.49
C ALA A 96 -3.94 1.93 -12.09
N ASP A 97 -3.87 2.98 -11.30
CA ASP A 97 -3.20 4.24 -11.66
C ASP A 97 -1.74 4.26 -11.21
N ILE A 98 -1.45 3.59 -10.10
CA ILE A 98 -0.13 3.41 -9.49
C ILE A 98 0.03 1.91 -9.19
N ILE A 99 1.19 1.35 -9.46
CA ILE A 99 1.49 -0.06 -9.17
C ILE A 99 2.35 -0.12 -7.91
N ALA A 100 1.84 -0.82 -6.88
CA ALA A 100 2.61 -1.09 -5.68
C ALA A 100 3.32 -2.44 -5.79
N LEU A 101 4.58 -2.50 -5.41
CA LEU A 101 5.40 -3.70 -5.39
C LEU A 101 6.31 -3.74 -4.17
N ASP A 102 6.72 -4.95 -3.79
CA ASP A 102 7.72 -5.17 -2.74
C ASP A 102 9.06 -4.59 -3.19
N ALA A 103 9.63 -3.71 -2.39
CA ALA A 103 10.93 -3.11 -2.65
C ALA A 103 11.90 -3.31 -1.47
N THR A 104 11.72 -4.42 -0.75
CA THR A 104 12.60 -4.82 0.34
C THR A 104 13.90 -5.46 -0.19
N HIS A 105 14.91 -5.58 0.67
CA HIS A 105 16.18 -6.25 0.34
C HIS A 105 16.07 -7.77 0.17
N ARG A 106 14.89 -8.36 0.38
CA ARG A 106 14.68 -9.79 0.17
C ARG A 106 14.87 -10.15 -1.31
N PRO A 107 15.32 -11.39 -1.62
CA PRO A 107 15.47 -11.83 -2.99
C PRO A 107 14.17 -11.73 -3.79
N HIS A 108 14.24 -11.23 -5.01
CA HIS A 108 13.14 -11.14 -5.95
C HIS A 108 13.31 -12.14 -7.10
N PRO A 109 12.21 -12.65 -7.70
CA PRO A 109 12.29 -13.61 -8.82
C PRO A 109 13.01 -13.08 -10.04
N GLU A 110 12.95 -11.77 -10.30
CA GLU A 110 13.51 -11.11 -11.48
C GLU A 110 14.76 -10.26 -11.17
N GLY A 111 15.47 -10.57 -10.07
CA GLY A 111 16.71 -9.88 -9.71
C GLY A 111 16.64 -9.17 -8.36
N THR A 112 16.92 -7.86 -8.33
CA THR A 112 16.83 -7.01 -7.16
C THR A 112 15.52 -6.21 -7.15
N ALA A 113 15.17 -5.58 -6.02
CA ALA A 113 14.04 -4.64 -5.98
C ALA A 113 14.17 -3.54 -7.05
N ALA A 114 15.39 -3.04 -7.28
CA ALA A 114 15.66 -2.04 -8.32
C ALA A 114 15.35 -2.57 -9.73
N ASP A 115 15.72 -3.82 -10.04
CA ASP A 115 15.42 -4.44 -11.32
C ASP A 115 13.90 -4.56 -11.53
N VAL A 116 13.15 -5.02 -10.52
CA VAL A 116 11.68 -5.16 -10.61
C VAL A 116 11.00 -3.80 -10.77
N ILE A 117 11.45 -2.75 -10.05
CA ILE A 117 10.94 -1.38 -10.22
C ILE A 117 11.11 -0.92 -11.68
N GLN A 118 12.31 -1.08 -12.24
CA GLN A 118 12.62 -0.66 -13.61
C GLN A 118 11.84 -1.46 -14.66
N LEU A 119 11.75 -2.78 -14.49
CA LEU A 119 11.00 -3.67 -15.37
C LEU A 119 9.51 -3.34 -15.36
N ALA A 120 8.89 -3.22 -14.17
CA ALA A 120 7.48 -2.91 -14.03
C ALA A 120 7.15 -1.53 -14.63
N ARG A 121 8.00 -0.52 -14.37
CA ARG A 121 7.85 0.83 -14.91
C ARG A 121 7.95 0.85 -16.44
N ALA A 122 8.93 0.16 -17.00
CA ALA A 122 9.12 0.06 -18.45
C ALA A 122 7.98 -0.68 -19.15
N ALA A 123 7.49 -1.76 -18.56
CA ALA A 123 6.44 -2.59 -19.13
C ALA A 123 5.05 -1.92 -19.09
N THR A 124 4.74 -1.22 -18.02
CA THR A 124 3.39 -0.70 -17.77
C THR A 124 3.23 0.78 -18.09
N GLY A 125 4.32 1.55 -18.07
CA GLY A 125 4.29 3.01 -18.18
C GLY A 125 3.58 3.70 -17.00
N LYS A 126 3.30 2.96 -15.90
CA LYS A 126 2.65 3.48 -14.70
C LYS A 126 3.67 3.91 -13.65
N PRO A 127 3.33 4.90 -12.82
CA PRO A 127 4.11 5.20 -11.62
C PRO A 127 4.19 3.99 -10.70
N ILE A 128 5.37 3.81 -10.08
CA ILE A 128 5.62 2.74 -9.12
C ILE A 128 5.59 3.29 -7.70
N LEU A 129 4.89 2.59 -6.81
CA LEU A 129 4.96 2.76 -5.37
C LEU A 129 5.76 1.60 -4.78
N ALA A 130 6.91 1.93 -4.20
CA ALA A 130 7.80 0.96 -3.57
C ALA A 130 7.41 0.73 -2.11
N ASP A 131 6.99 -0.50 -1.78
CA ASP A 131 6.70 -0.92 -0.42
C ASP A 131 8.00 -1.32 0.29
N ILE A 132 8.46 -0.48 1.22
CA ILE A 132 9.75 -0.63 1.92
C ILE A 132 9.56 -0.92 3.41
N SER A 133 10.61 -1.48 4.02
CA SER A 133 10.69 -1.75 5.45
C SER A 133 11.77 -0.93 6.18
N THR A 134 12.74 -0.39 5.45
CA THR A 134 13.90 0.31 6.02
C THR A 134 14.21 1.61 5.29
N TYR A 135 15.05 2.42 5.94
CA TYR A 135 15.52 3.70 5.38
C TYR A 135 16.33 3.49 4.08
N ASP A 136 17.25 2.51 4.08
CA ASP A 136 18.13 2.28 2.93
C ASP A 136 17.38 1.72 1.73
N GLU A 137 16.35 0.88 1.96
CA GLU A 137 15.44 0.40 0.91
C GLU A 137 14.70 1.56 0.23
N ALA A 138 14.26 2.56 1.00
CA ALA A 138 13.56 3.71 0.46
C ALA A 138 14.44 4.55 -0.47
N LEU A 139 15.69 4.79 -0.10
CA LEU A 139 16.65 5.51 -0.94
C LEU A 139 16.98 4.73 -2.20
N ALA A 140 17.24 3.43 -2.07
CA ALA A 140 17.52 2.56 -3.21
C ALA A 140 16.32 2.50 -4.18
N ALA A 141 15.08 2.43 -3.67
CA ALA A 141 13.89 2.43 -4.50
C ALA A 141 13.68 3.77 -5.22
N GLN A 142 13.90 4.91 -4.56
CA GLN A 142 13.87 6.22 -5.22
C GLN A 142 14.93 6.32 -6.32
N ASP A 143 16.16 5.88 -6.06
CA ASP A 143 17.25 5.89 -7.04
C ASP A 143 16.97 4.96 -8.24
N ALA A 144 16.24 3.86 -8.00
CA ALA A 144 15.76 2.96 -9.06
C ALA A 144 14.62 3.54 -9.90
N GLY A 145 14.04 4.68 -9.50
CA GLY A 145 13.01 5.41 -10.24
C GLY A 145 11.59 5.18 -9.76
N ALA A 146 11.37 4.69 -8.52
CA ALA A 146 10.05 4.69 -7.91
C ALA A 146 9.56 6.14 -7.70
N GLU A 147 8.33 6.42 -8.12
CA GLU A 147 7.72 7.75 -7.99
C GLU A 147 6.97 7.96 -6.67
N PHE A 148 6.74 6.89 -5.91
CA PHE A 148 6.18 6.90 -4.57
C PHE A 148 6.89 5.89 -3.68
N ILE A 149 7.05 6.21 -2.40
CA ILE A 149 7.60 5.28 -1.38
C ILE A 149 6.52 5.04 -0.32
N SER A 150 6.38 3.81 0.15
CA SER A 150 5.45 3.49 1.25
C SER A 150 6.12 2.63 2.33
N THR A 151 5.85 2.96 3.60
CA THR A 151 6.39 2.24 4.77
C THR A 151 5.67 0.91 5.06
N THR A 152 4.95 0.38 4.08
CA THR A 152 4.07 -0.80 4.19
C THR A 152 4.74 -2.00 4.85
N MET A 153 6.00 -2.26 4.51
CA MET A 153 6.74 -3.45 4.97
C MET A 153 7.51 -3.23 6.28
N SER A 154 7.53 -2.01 6.84
CA SER A 154 8.12 -1.80 8.18
C SER A 154 7.42 -2.65 9.23
N GLY A 155 8.18 -3.48 9.97
CA GLY A 155 7.67 -4.45 10.93
C GLY A 155 7.15 -5.76 10.34
N TYR A 156 7.28 -5.96 9.03
CA TYR A 156 6.93 -7.21 8.34
C TYR A 156 8.14 -7.91 7.70
N THR A 157 9.34 -7.39 7.91
CA THR A 157 10.60 -8.06 7.60
C THR A 157 11.36 -8.36 8.90
N PRO A 158 12.18 -9.43 8.97
CA PRO A 158 12.85 -9.81 10.21
C PRO A 158 13.89 -8.79 10.69
N TYR A 159 14.34 -7.91 9.81
CA TYR A 159 15.36 -6.89 10.09
C TYR A 159 14.78 -5.47 10.28
N SER A 160 13.47 -5.28 10.15
CA SER A 160 12.80 -4.02 10.48
C SER A 160 12.25 -4.02 11.91
N PRO A 161 12.02 -2.84 12.53
CA PRO A 161 11.52 -2.75 13.91
C PRO A 161 10.18 -3.45 14.11
N GLN A 162 10.14 -4.43 15.02
CA GLN A 162 8.94 -5.22 15.36
C GLN A 162 8.10 -4.47 16.41
N THR A 163 7.29 -3.50 15.98
CA THR A 163 6.43 -2.68 16.85
C THR A 163 4.94 -2.93 16.57
N SER A 164 4.09 -2.67 17.55
CA SER A 164 2.62 -2.73 17.40
C SER A 164 2.02 -1.42 16.89
N ALA A 165 2.78 -0.34 16.85
CA ALA A 165 2.38 0.99 16.38
C ALA A 165 2.98 1.30 15.00
N PRO A 166 2.48 2.33 14.29
CA PRO A 166 3.09 2.81 13.05
C PRO A 166 4.52 3.31 13.30
N ASP A 167 5.41 3.10 12.32
CA ASP A 167 6.81 3.51 12.39
C ASP A 167 6.98 5.00 12.02
N LEU A 168 6.57 5.87 12.94
CA LEU A 168 6.65 7.32 12.73
C LEU A 168 8.09 7.84 12.71
N ASP A 169 9.04 7.10 13.29
CA ASP A 169 10.45 7.48 13.21
C ASP A 169 11.00 7.30 11.80
N LEU A 170 10.71 6.15 11.18
CA LEU A 170 11.04 5.93 9.77
C LEU A 170 10.39 7.00 8.87
N VAL A 171 9.12 7.33 9.11
CA VAL A 171 8.42 8.38 8.35
C VAL A 171 9.15 9.73 8.48
N ARG A 172 9.51 10.19 9.69
CA ARG A 172 10.22 11.47 9.87
C ARG A 172 11.57 11.50 9.18
N ARG A 173 12.34 10.41 9.31
CA ARG A 173 13.68 10.30 8.70
C ARG A 173 13.60 10.34 7.18
N LEU A 174 12.65 9.63 6.59
CA LEU A 174 12.45 9.57 5.15
C LEU A 174 11.89 10.89 4.60
N ALA A 175 10.94 11.51 5.28
CA ALA A 175 10.37 12.80 4.87
C ALA A 175 11.40 13.92 4.76
N ALA A 176 12.52 13.84 5.50
CA ALA A 176 13.59 14.81 5.46
C ALA A 176 14.52 14.68 4.24
N VAL A 177 14.52 13.54 3.53
CA VAL A 177 15.51 13.23 2.50
C VAL A 177 14.90 12.83 1.15
N LEU A 178 13.72 12.22 1.14
CA LEU A 178 13.07 11.81 -0.11
C LEU A 178 12.62 13.03 -0.92
N THR A 179 12.80 12.93 -2.23
CA THR A 179 12.33 13.92 -3.20
C THR A 179 11.00 13.50 -3.85
N VAL A 180 10.58 12.26 -3.62
CA VAL A 180 9.30 11.69 -4.07
C VAL A 180 8.31 11.60 -2.90
N PRO A 181 6.98 11.59 -3.15
CA PRO A 181 5.97 11.47 -2.10
C PRO A 181 6.13 10.22 -1.24
N LEU A 182 6.16 10.40 0.08
CA LEU A 182 6.18 9.33 1.07
C LEU A 182 4.77 9.04 1.57
N ILE A 183 4.32 7.82 1.46
CA ILE A 183 3.04 7.35 1.97
C ILE A 183 3.29 6.56 3.27
N ALA A 184 2.63 6.95 4.36
CA ALA A 184 2.70 6.19 5.60
C ALA A 184 1.66 5.07 5.58
N GLU A 185 2.12 3.84 5.71
CA GLU A 185 1.28 2.64 5.81
C GLU A 185 1.86 1.68 6.86
N GLY A 186 1.00 0.94 7.50
CA GLY A 186 1.36 -0.10 8.47
C GLY A 186 0.92 0.24 9.89
N ARG A 187 0.09 -0.63 10.47
CA ARG A 187 -0.35 -0.59 11.87
C ARG A 187 -1.01 0.72 12.34
N ILE A 188 -1.49 1.55 11.42
CA ILE A 188 -2.28 2.74 11.74
C ILE A 188 -3.70 2.29 12.10
N ALA A 189 -4.06 2.43 13.36
CA ALA A 189 -5.28 1.88 13.93
C ALA A 189 -6.29 2.94 14.43
N THR A 190 -5.85 4.20 14.57
CA THR A 190 -6.69 5.31 15.04
C THR A 190 -6.52 6.57 14.17
N PRO A 191 -7.52 7.49 14.17
CA PRO A 191 -7.40 8.77 13.47
C PRO A 191 -6.21 9.62 13.95
N GLU A 192 -5.89 9.55 15.25
CA GLU A 192 -4.77 10.29 15.84
C GLU A 192 -3.43 9.78 15.30
N GLN A 193 -3.28 8.47 15.10
CA GLN A 193 -2.08 7.89 14.49
C GLN A 193 -1.96 8.30 13.00
N ALA A 194 -3.07 8.34 12.27
CA ALA A 194 -3.09 8.82 10.90
C ALA A 194 -2.67 10.29 10.82
N ARG A 195 -3.18 11.13 11.72
CA ARG A 195 -2.78 12.54 11.84
C ARG A 195 -1.30 12.67 12.18
N ALA A 196 -0.81 11.91 13.16
CA ALA A 196 0.60 11.91 13.56
C ALA A 196 1.54 11.50 12.41
N ALA A 197 1.10 10.62 11.51
CA ALA A 197 1.88 10.25 10.32
C ALA A 197 2.01 11.42 9.33
N LEU A 198 0.94 12.20 9.11
CA LEU A 198 1.01 13.43 8.30
C LEU A 198 1.89 14.49 8.97
N ASP A 199 1.77 14.67 10.29
CA ASP A 199 2.60 15.60 11.06
C ASP A 199 4.08 15.20 11.09
N ALA A 200 4.36 13.89 10.94
CA ALA A 200 5.71 13.35 10.76
C ALA A 200 6.28 13.60 9.35
N GLY A 201 5.50 14.13 8.41
CA GLY A 201 5.91 14.49 7.07
C GLY A 201 5.46 13.54 5.97
N ALA A 202 4.58 12.57 6.25
CA ALA A 202 4.00 11.76 5.19
C ALA A 202 3.16 12.61 4.23
N TRP A 203 3.23 12.28 2.93
CA TRP A 203 2.43 12.92 1.89
C TRP A 203 0.96 12.51 1.94
N ALA A 204 0.71 11.26 2.25
CA ALA A 204 -0.60 10.66 2.43
C ALA A 204 -0.51 9.48 3.41
N VAL A 205 -1.66 8.96 3.84
CA VAL A 205 -1.74 7.84 4.79
C VAL A 205 -2.61 6.74 4.23
N VAL A 206 -2.15 5.49 4.32
CA VAL A 206 -2.97 4.30 4.01
C VAL A 206 -3.44 3.65 5.31
N VAL A 207 -4.75 3.40 5.39
CA VAL A 207 -5.36 2.63 6.49
C VAL A 207 -6.13 1.45 5.92
N GLY A 208 -5.82 0.25 6.42
CA GLY A 208 -6.47 -1.00 6.03
C GLY A 208 -7.36 -1.57 7.12
N GLY A 209 -6.84 -2.50 7.91
CA GLY A 209 -7.60 -3.32 8.85
C GLY A 209 -8.43 -2.56 9.90
N ALA A 210 -8.06 -1.31 10.20
CA ALA A 210 -8.83 -0.45 11.08
C ALA A 210 -10.14 0.08 10.46
N ILE A 211 -10.29 -0.01 9.13
CA ILE A 211 -11.48 0.45 8.40
C ILE A 211 -12.18 -0.72 7.72
N THR A 212 -11.43 -1.59 7.04
CA THR A 212 -11.98 -2.58 6.09
C THR A 212 -12.02 -4.01 6.60
N ARG A 213 -11.58 -4.26 7.86
CA ARG A 213 -11.64 -5.59 8.49
C ARG A 213 -12.48 -5.57 9.77
N PRO A 214 -13.84 -5.64 9.66
CA PRO A 214 -14.73 -5.64 10.81
C PRO A 214 -14.39 -6.71 11.84
N GLN A 215 -13.91 -7.90 11.41
CA GLN A 215 -13.47 -8.96 12.33
C GLN A 215 -12.34 -8.49 13.24
N GLN A 216 -11.34 -7.77 12.73
CA GLN A 216 -10.23 -7.25 13.54
C GLN A 216 -10.68 -6.12 14.45
N ILE A 217 -11.62 -5.29 13.97
CA ILE A 217 -12.19 -4.19 14.75
C ILE A 217 -13.00 -4.78 15.91
N THR A 218 -13.88 -5.74 15.62
CA THR A 218 -14.71 -6.43 16.64
C THR A 218 -13.86 -7.12 17.69
N THR A 219 -12.78 -7.84 17.28
CA THR A 219 -11.87 -8.49 18.23
C THR A 219 -11.28 -7.50 19.24
N ARG A 220 -10.89 -6.30 18.80
CA ARG A 220 -10.35 -5.27 19.72
C ARG A 220 -11.39 -4.78 20.73
N PHE A 221 -12.64 -4.58 20.29
CA PHE A 221 -13.73 -4.20 21.20
C PHE A 221 -14.07 -5.33 22.18
N ALA A 222 -14.17 -6.56 21.70
CA ALA A 222 -14.46 -7.72 22.55
C ALA A 222 -13.38 -7.91 23.63
N ALA A 223 -12.11 -7.89 23.25
CA ALA A 223 -11.00 -8.03 24.19
C ALA A 223 -10.97 -6.92 25.27
N ALA A 224 -11.38 -5.70 24.93
CA ALA A 224 -11.47 -4.60 25.89
C ALA A 224 -12.58 -4.80 26.95
N LEU A 225 -13.61 -5.61 26.65
CA LEU A 225 -14.71 -5.92 27.55
C LEU A 225 -14.45 -7.16 28.43
N GLU A 226 -13.53 -8.05 28.02
CA GLU A 226 -13.16 -9.26 28.78
C GLU A 226 -12.20 -8.96 29.93
N ASN A 227 -11.44 -7.88 29.90
CA ASN A 227 -10.53 -7.44 30.96
C ASN A 227 -11.32 -6.74 32.08
N ARG A 228 -12.04 -7.52 32.93
CA ARG A 228 -12.67 -7.09 34.22
C ARG A 228 -11.86 -7.55 35.41
#